data_4b3118b1593770e3f03d10784d33a1ae
#
_entry.id   4b3118b1593770e3f03d10784d33a1ae
#
_cell.length_a   1.000
_cell.length_b   1.000
_cell.length_c   1.000
_cell.angle_alpha   90.00
_cell.angle_beta   90.00
_cell.angle_gamma   90.00
#
_symmetry.space_group_name_H-M   'P 1'
#
loop_
_entity.id
_entity.type
_entity.pdbx_description
1 polymer ?
#
loop_
_entity_poly.entity_id
_entity_poly.type
_entity_poly.pdbx_seq_one_letter_code
_entity_poly.pdbx_strand_id
1 'polypeptide(L)'
;LIILNEISTKNKEFALLFAFSVLVFSIKPTMLWLPILAFLYPILIFRKGLKFIWLGCLFGVLYCVKNIWIFGYPFFPIQFLDLGFSWKPYGELFISSSEIAVLKTFDLQYSLEEISQFSAVEYFVNWLFLDGIKGVINVGLILVLLFFWIFSWKQKDKITGIIFLCILVKSIFVICFSAQYRFFIDVFFVFFVVVFREFFSKKWCLGIFSGLSVLVVSILAFPQILQEKIPSFNLGFVMKNFEPKQIYKPLYYSLNKHDTFTVGNLDFNVPRDYVFGFDTVLPVLTLSQLEEFYKLGIFPQKIGKTLDQGFVWKKLNFQEKKHLKSIIEKIKK
;
A
#
# COMPACT_ATOMS: atom_id res chain seq x y z
N LEU A 1 10.95 11.69 15.54
CA LEU A 1 11.70 12.28 16.66
C LEU A 1 12.87 13.14 16.19
N ILE A 2 13.72 12.66 15.29
CA ILE A 2 14.82 13.45 14.67
C ILE A 2 14.23 14.68 13.97
N ILE A 3 13.14 14.52 13.22
CA ILE A 3 12.41 15.62 12.55
C ILE A 3 11.85 16.64 13.55
N LEU A 4 11.42 16.23 14.73
CA LEU A 4 10.86 17.12 15.75
C LEU A 4 11.93 17.85 16.59
N ASN A 5 13.13 17.29 16.70
CA ASN A 5 14.20 17.84 17.54
C ASN A 5 15.16 18.78 16.80
N GLU A 6 15.25 18.71 15.47
CA GLU A 6 16.14 19.54 14.64
C GLU A 6 15.45 20.74 13.97
N ILE A 7 14.19 20.99 14.26
CA ILE A 7 13.42 22.07 13.65
C ILE A 7 13.72 23.42 14.32
N SER A 8 14.95 23.68 14.58
CA SER A 8 15.40 24.99 15.05
C SER A 8 15.94 25.85 13.88
N THR A 9 15.14 26.78 13.41
CA THR A 9 15.52 28.13 12.98
C THR A 9 15.84 28.49 11.52
N LYS A 10 16.13 27.60 10.58
CA LYS A 10 16.51 28.07 9.23
C LYS A 10 15.50 27.63 8.13
N ASN A 11 15.14 28.54 7.22
CA ASN A 11 14.21 28.23 6.10
C ASN A 11 14.66 27.04 5.22
N LYS A 12 15.94 26.75 5.17
CA LYS A 12 16.50 25.59 4.46
C LYS A 12 16.06 24.26 5.07
N GLU A 13 16.00 24.18 6.41
CA GLU A 13 15.58 22.95 7.12
C GLU A 13 14.11 22.66 6.88
N PHE A 14 13.25 23.68 6.89
CA PHE A 14 11.83 23.50 6.55
C PHE A 14 11.62 23.08 5.09
N ALA A 15 12.42 23.61 4.16
CA ALA A 15 12.36 23.21 2.76
C ALA A 15 12.76 21.75 2.57
N LEU A 16 13.82 21.31 3.22
CA LEU A 16 14.23 19.89 3.19
C LEU A 16 13.21 18.98 3.85
N LEU A 17 12.66 19.39 5.00
CA LEU A 17 11.62 18.62 5.70
C LEU A 17 10.39 18.45 4.82
N PHE A 18 9.91 19.54 4.20
CA PHE A 18 8.76 19.47 3.31
C PHE A 18 9.05 18.63 2.07
N ALA A 19 10.22 18.82 1.43
CA ALA A 19 10.64 18.04 0.28
C ALA A 19 10.72 16.53 0.60
N PHE A 20 11.34 16.17 1.72
CA PHE A 20 11.42 14.79 2.17
C PHE A 20 10.03 14.19 2.46
N SER A 21 9.15 14.94 3.09
CA SER A 21 7.78 14.48 3.35
C SER A 21 6.98 14.23 2.06
N VAL A 22 7.14 15.10 1.04
CA VAL A 22 6.55 14.90 -0.29
C VAL A 22 7.16 13.70 -1.00
N LEU A 23 8.46 13.47 -0.87
CA LEU A 23 9.12 12.28 -1.39
C LEU A 23 8.55 10.99 -0.76
N VAL A 24 8.40 10.97 0.57
CA VAL A 24 7.79 9.83 1.29
C VAL A 24 6.35 9.59 0.83
N PHE A 25 5.56 10.66 0.69
CA PHE A 25 4.21 10.59 0.12
C PHE A 25 4.23 10.02 -1.31
N SER A 26 5.18 10.42 -2.14
CA SER A 26 5.33 9.94 -3.52
C SER A 26 5.62 8.45 -3.63
N ILE A 27 6.26 7.87 -2.60
CA ILE A 27 6.51 6.43 -2.48
C ILE A 27 5.29 5.71 -1.90
N LYS A 28 4.67 6.28 -0.87
CA LYS A 28 3.53 5.71 -0.15
C LYS A 28 2.44 6.77 0.08
N PRO A 29 1.43 6.88 -0.80
CA PRO A 29 0.39 7.92 -0.71
C PRO A 29 -0.38 7.95 0.61
N THR A 30 -0.45 6.83 1.34
CA THR A 30 -1.06 6.79 2.68
C THR A 30 -0.31 7.60 3.72
N MET A 31 0.91 8.07 3.43
CA MET A 31 1.70 9.00 4.27
C MET A 31 1.35 10.47 4.02
N LEU A 32 0.18 10.77 3.47
CA LEU A 32 -0.31 12.13 3.18
C LEU A 32 -0.21 13.09 4.39
N TRP A 33 -0.34 12.57 5.59
CA TRP A 33 -0.25 13.37 6.80
C TRP A 33 1.14 14.03 7.01
N LEU A 34 2.22 13.42 6.49
CA LEU A 34 3.57 13.99 6.60
C LEU A 34 3.74 15.31 5.85
N PRO A 35 3.43 15.42 4.54
CA PRO A 35 3.50 16.72 3.86
C PRO A 35 2.50 17.74 4.41
N ILE A 36 1.32 17.33 4.89
CA ILE A 36 0.39 18.23 5.55
C ILE A 36 1.02 18.78 6.84
N LEU A 37 1.61 17.93 7.68
CA LEU A 37 2.31 18.34 8.89
C LEU A 37 3.49 19.25 8.57
N ALA A 38 4.36 18.87 7.62
CA ALA A 38 5.53 19.63 7.23
C ALA A 38 5.18 20.99 6.60
N PHE A 39 3.98 21.12 6.03
CA PHE A 39 3.43 22.38 5.53
C PHE A 39 2.86 23.25 6.67
N LEU A 40 1.99 22.67 7.50
CA LEU A 40 1.27 23.43 8.54
C LEU A 40 2.19 23.87 9.67
N TYR A 41 3.14 23.04 10.06
CA TYR A 41 4.01 23.31 11.20
C TYR A 41 4.83 24.62 11.09
N PRO A 42 5.57 24.88 9.99
CA PRO A 42 6.29 26.14 9.82
C PRO A 42 5.37 27.38 9.79
N ILE A 43 4.19 27.23 9.19
CA ILE A 43 3.24 28.34 9.04
C ILE A 43 2.59 28.67 10.39
N LEU A 44 2.04 27.67 11.08
CA LEU A 44 1.23 27.90 12.28
C LEU A 44 2.06 28.15 13.53
N ILE A 45 3.24 27.55 13.64
CA ILE A 45 4.11 27.70 14.83
C ILE A 45 5.13 28.82 14.64
N PHE A 46 5.80 28.87 13.48
CA PHE A 46 6.89 29.83 13.24
C PHE A 46 6.47 31.03 12.39
N ARG A 47 5.20 31.06 11.92
CA ARG A 47 4.66 32.11 11.06
C ARG A 47 5.55 32.37 9.82
N LYS A 48 6.12 31.31 9.26
CA LYS A 48 6.99 31.38 8.07
C LYS A 48 6.16 31.60 6.82
N GLY A 49 6.71 32.39 5.88
CA GLY A 49 6.12 32.52 4.54
C GLY A 49 6.34 31.26 3.69
N LEU A 50 5.63 31.14 2.59
CA LEU A 50 5.57 29.94 1.73
C LEU A 50 6.86 29.62 0.95
N LYS A 51 7.93 30.39 1.11
CA LYS A 51 9.20 30.18 0.36
C LYS A 51 9.84 28.80 0.58
N PHE A 52 9.53 28.13 1.68
CA PHE A 52 10.09 26.79 1.97
C PHE A 52 9.47 25.67 1.14
N ILE A 53 8.31 25.87 0.50
CA ILE A 53 7.60 24.79 -0.21
C ILE A 53 8.20 24.47 -1.59
N TRP A 54 9.02 25.34 -2.18
CA TRP A 54 9.46 25.24 -3.57
C TRP A 54 10.11 23.88 -3.91
N LEU A 55 10.96 23.37 -3.01
CA LEU A 55 11.65 22.11 -3.20
C LEU A 55 10.68 20.91 -3.14
N GLY A 56 9.72 20.95 -2.23
CA GLY A 56 8.66 19.94 -2.17
C GLY A 56 7.74 19.98 -3.38
N CYS A 57 7.42 21.18 -3.89
CA CYS A 57 6.68 21.33 -5.13
C CYS A 57 7.42 20.69 -6.31
N LEU A 58 8.75 20.85 -6.38
CA LEU A 58 9.57 20.16 -7.40
C LEU A 58 9.41 18.65 -7.32
N PHE A 59 9.51 18.03 -6.12
CA PHE A 59 9.27 16.60 -5.95
C PHE A 59 7.83 16.19 -6.30
N GLY A 60 6.83 17.03 -5.98
CA GLY A 60 5.45 16.83 -6.38
C GLY A 60 5.27 16.82 -7.90
N VAL A 61 5.91 17.74 -8.61
CA VAL A 61 5.93 17.76 -10.09
C VAL A 61 6.58 16.51 -10.64
N LEU A 62 7.75 16.11 -10.12
CA LEU A 62 8.43 14.88 -10.53
C LEU A 62 7.55 13.63 -10.29
N TYR A 63 6.81 13.60 -9.19
CA TYR A 63 5.83 12.54 -8.91
C TYR A 63 4.73 12.50 -9.98
N CYS A 64 4.15 13.65 -10.33
CA CYS A 64 3.14 13.74 -11.37
C CYS A 64 3.70 13.31 -12.75
N VAL A 65 4.89 13.77 -13.11
CA VAL A 65 5.57 13.39 -14.36
C VAL A 65 5.81 11.88 -14.40
N LYS A 66 6.33 11.29 -13.32
CA LYS A 66 6.51 9.84 -13.21
C LYS A 66 5.18 9.09 -13.40
N ASN A 67 4.11 9.54 -12.76
CA ASN A 67 2.81 8.88 -12.87
C ASN A 67 2.21 9.01 -14.28
N ILE A 68 2.33 10.17 -14.89
CA ILE A 68 1.93 10.36 -16.31
C ILE A 68 2.71 9.42 -17.22
N TRP A 69 4.04 9.34 -17.02
CA TRP A 69 4.89 8.47 -17.83
C TRP A 69 4.53 6.99 -17.70
N ILE A 70 4.26 6.54 -16.49
CA ILE A 70 4.00 5.10 -16.22
C ILE A 70 2.52 4.74 -16.47
N PHE A 71 1.60 5.59 -16.04
CA PHE A 71 0.18 5.26 -15.96
C PHE A 71 -0.73 6.15 -16.83
N GLY A 72 -0.20 7.22 -17.43
CA GLY A 72 -1.00 8.17 -18.20
C GLY A 72 -1.87 9.12 -17.35
N TYR A 73 -1.78 9.07 -16.02
CA TYR A 73 -2.52 9.92 -15.09
C TYR A 73 -1.58 10.56 -14.07
N PRO A 74 -1.69 11.88 -13.77
CA PRO A 74 -0.78 12.56 -12.83
C PRO A 74 -0.93 12.07 -11.39
N PHE A 75 -2.15 11.67 -10.99
CA PHE A 75 -2.49 11.26 -9.61
C PHE A 75 -2.93 9.79 -9.52
N PHE A 76 -2.33 8.91 -10.32
CA PHE A 76 -2.65 7.48 -10.26
C PHE A 76 -2.66 6.98 -8.78
N PRO A 77 -3.66 6.16 -8.36
CA PRO A 77 -4.72 5.51 -9.13
C PRO A 77 -6.00 6.35 -9.37
N ILE A 78 -6.01 7.62 -9.03
CA ILE A 78 -7.15 8.51 -9.27
C ILE A 78 -7.15 8.92 -10.74
N GLN A 79 -8.28 8.72 -11.43
CA GLN A 79 -8.45 9.08 -12.86
C GLN A 79 -8.68 10.59 -13.08
N PHE A 80 -8.08 11.42 -12.25
CA PHE A 80 -8.19 12.87 -12.39
C PHE A 80 -7.22 13.37 -13.46
N LEU A 81 -7.67 14.28 -14.32
CA LEU A 81 -6.92 14.81 -15.46
C LEU A 81 -6.47 13.71 -16.45
N ASP A 82 -7.45 13.06 -17.08
CA ASP A 82 -7.18 12.15 -18.20
C ASP A 82 -6.62 12.93 -19.40
N LEU A 83 -5.34 12.72 -19.69
CA LEU A 83 -4.64 13.36 -20.79
C LEU A 83 -4.79 12.60 -22.12
N GLY A 84 -5.56 11.52 -22.16
CA GLY A 84 -5.85 10.77 -23.38
C GLY A 84 -4.71 9.91 -23.91
N PHE A 85 -3.68 9.62 -23.14
CA PHE A 85 -2.55 8.80 -23.59
C PHE A 85 -2.96 7.37 -23.91
N SER A 86 -2.39 6.81 -24.98
CA SER A 86 -2.70 5.47 -25.49
C SER A 86 -2.24 4.34 -24.55
N TRP A 87 -1.25 4.59 -23.70
CA TRP A 87 -0.71 3.60 -22.74
C TRP A 87 -1.42 3.61 -21.39
N LYS A 88 -2.40 4.49 -21.17
CA LYS A 88 -3.17 4.49 -19.93
C LYS A 88 -3.87 3.14 -19.73
N PRO A 89 -4.03 2.67 -18.48
CA PRO A 89 -4.79 1.48 -18.17
C PRO A 89 -6.23 1.59 -18.67
N TYR A 90 -6.78 0.47 -19.08
CA TYR A 90 -8.16 0.40 -19.54
C TYR A 90 -9.13 0.74 -18.40
N GLY A 91 -10.16 1.57 -18.67
CA GLY A 91 -11.04 2.10 -17.62
C GLY A 91 -11.72 1.02 -16.77
N GLU A 92 -12.13 -0.09 -17.39
CA GLU A 92 -12.76 -1.20 -16.67
C GLU A 92 -11.80 -1.92 -15.69
N LEU A 93 -10.48 -1.89 -15.93
CA LEU A 93 -9.49 -2.40 -14.97
C LEU A 93 -9.43 -1.56 -13.69
N PHE A 94 -9.67 -0.26 -13.79
CA PHE A 94 -9.78 0.58 -12.61
C PHE A 94 -11.01 0.25 -11.78
N ILE A 95 -12.14 -0.01 -12.45
CA ILE A 95 -13.37 -0.43 -11.77
C ILE A 95 -13.12 -1.74 -11.04
N SER A 96 -12.60 -2.76 -11.72
CA SER A 96 -12.25 -4.05 -11.12
C SER A 96 -11.23 -3.91 -9.98
N SER A 97 -10.20 -3.09 -10.16
CA SER A 97 -9.21 -2.81 -9.09
C SER A 97 -9.84 -2.12 -7.88
N SER A 98 -10.80 -1.21 -8.11
CA SER A 98 -11.56 -0.53 -7.07
C SER A 98 -12.46 -1.50 -6.31
N GLU A 99 -13.17 -2.39 -7.01
CA GLU A 99 -13.98 -3.47 -6.44
C GLU A 99 -13.14 -4.39 -5.54
N ILE A 100 -11.97 -4.80 -6.01
CA ILE A 100 -11.02 -5.60 -5.22
C ILE A 100 -10.54 -4.83 -3.98
N ALA A 101 -10.32 -3.52 -4.08
CA ALA A 101 -9.92 -2.70 -2.93
C ALA A 101 -11.03 -2.62 -1.88
N VAL A 102 -12.30 -2.52 -2.31
CA VAL A 102 -13.47 -2.57 -1.43
C VAL A 102 -13.58 -3.94 -0.75
N LEU A 103 -13.50 -5.04 -1.49
CA LEU A 103 -13.49 -6.39 -0.91
C LEU A 103 -12.38 -6.58 0.14
N LYS A 104 -11.17 -6.08 -0.12
CA LYS A 104 -10.04 -6.11 0.81
C LYS A 104 -10.26 -5.22 2.04
N THR A 105 -11.07 -4.18 1.94
CA THR A 105 -11.46 -3.35 3.10
C THR A 105 -12.24 -4.18 4.10
N PHE A 106 -13.09 -5.09 3.62
CA PHE A 106 -13.89 -6.01 4.42
C PHE A 106 -13.25 -7.39 4.61
N ASP A 107 -11.97 -7.56 4.28
CA ASP A 107 -11.24 -8.82 4.41
C ASP A 107 -11.86 -10.01 3.66
N LEU A 108 -12.57 -9.75 2.58
CA LEU A 108 -13.29 -10.75 1.78
C LEU A 108 -14.43 -11.45 2.57
N GLN A 109 -14.92 -10.86 3.67
CA GLN A 109 -16.00 -11.43 4.48
C GLN A 109 -17.39 -11.14 3.92
N TYR A 110 -17.50 -10.18 3.01
CA TYR A 110 -18.72 -9.80 2.33
C TYR A 110 -18.53 -9.84 0.82
N SER A 111 -19.58 -10.13 0.06
CA SER A 111 -19.59 -10.03 -1.40
C SER A 111 -19.75 -8.56 -1.83
N LEU A 112 -19.44 -8.28 -3.11
CA LEU A 112 -19.66 -6.91 -3.67
C LEU A 112 -21.13 -6.53 -3.66
N GLU A 113 -22.02 -7.49 -3.92
CA GLU A 113 -23.47 -7.28 -3.90
C GLU A 113 -23.95 -6.86 -2.51
N GLU A 114 -23.50 -7.53 -1.46
CA GLU A 114 -23.83 -7.18 -0.06
C GLU A 114 -23.29 -5.79 0.29
N ILE A 115 -22.02 -5.50 -0.01
CA ILE A 115 -21.41 -4.21 0.29
C ILE A 115 -22.11 -3.06 -0.45
N SER A 116 -22.58 -3.29 -1.67
CA SER A 116 -23.29 -2.27 -2.46
C SER A 116 -24.65 -1.89 -1.88
N GLN A 117 -25.23 -2.75 -1.03
CA GLN A 117 -26.50 -2.51 -0.35
C GLN A 117 -26.34 -1.84 1.01
N PHE A 118 -25.11 -1.75 1.54
CA PHE A 118 -24.88 -1.13 2.83
C PHE A 118 -25.19 0.37 2.80
N SER A 119 -25.95 0.84 3.77
CA SER A 119 -25.99 2.25 4.12
C SER A 119 -24.61 2.72 4.63
N ALA A 120 -24.37 4.02 4.67
CA ALA A 120 -23.12 4.56 5.17
C ALA A 120 -22.82 4.12 6.63
N VAL A 121 -23.86 3.96 7.44
CA VAL A 121 -23.72 3.49 8.82
C VAL A 121 -23.36 2.01 8.87
N GLU A 122 -24.07 1.18 8.10
CA GLU A 122 -23.77 -0.26 8.01
C GLU A 122 -22.36 -0.51 7.44
N TYR A 123 -21.95 0.26 6.43
CA TYR A 123 -20.58 0.19 5.89
C TYR A 123 -19.53 0.40 7.00
N PHE A 124 -19.71 1.46 7.82
CA PHE A 124 -18.79 1.76 8.91
C PHE A 124 -18.85 0.72 10.03
N VAL A 125 -20.06 0.30 10.45
CA VAL A 125 -20.25 -0.68 11.54
C VAL A 125 -19.71 -2.05 11.15
N ASN A 126 -20.02 -2.54 9.93
CA ASN A 126 -19.54 -3.82 9.45
C ASN A 126 -18.01 -3.82 9.26
N TRP A 127 -17.42 -2.70 8.82
CA TRP A 127 -15.97 -2.55 8.80
C TRP A 127 -15.37 -2.55 10.21
N LEU A 128 -16.00 -1.86 11.16
CA LEU A 128 -15.48 -1.72 12.53
C LEU A 128 -15.46 -3.08 13.26
N PHE A 129 -16.48 -3.88 13.07
CA PHE A 129 -16.67 -5.16 13.75
C PHE A 129 -16.42 -6.37 12.84
N LEU A 130 -15.47 -6.26 11.92
CA LEU A 130 -15.02 -7.40 11.13
C LEU A 130 -14.61 -8.57 12.04
N ASP A 131 -14.88 -9.78 11.60
CA ASP A 131 -14.42 -10.96 12.31
C ASP A 131 -12.90 -11.06 12.35
N GLY A 132 -12.40 -11.58 13.48
CA GLY A 132 -10.99 -11.83 13.70
C GLY A 132 -10.18 -10.60 14.10
N ILE A 133 -8.85 -10.69 13.91
CA ILE A 133 -7.89 -9.68 14.39
C ILE A 133 -8.06 -8.31 13.73
N LYS A 134 -8.63 -8.28 12.52
CA LYS A 134 -8.82 -7.01 11.79
C LYS A 134 -9.87 -6.12 12.43
N GLY A 135 -10.97 -6.69 12.91
CA GLY A 135 -11.96 -5.94 13.69
C GLY A 135 -11.35 -5.36 14.96
N VAL A 136 -10.54 -6.15 15.68
CA VAL A 136 -9.83 -5.65 16.88
C VAL A 136 -8.93 -4.45 16.53
N ILE A 137 -8.20 -4.51 15.41
CA ILE A 137 -7.34 -3.41 14.95
C ILE A 137 -8.19 -2.19 14.54
N ASN A 138 -9.35 -2.39 13.90
CA ASN A 138 -10.24 -1.31 13.48
C ASN A 138 -10.86 -0.58 14.69
N VAL A 139 -11.36 -1.33 15.67
CA VAL A 139 -11.81 -0.77 16.95
C VAL A 139 -10.65 -0.05 17.65
N GLY A 140 -9.48 -0.66 17.68
CA GLY A 140 -8.26 -0.05 18.23
C GLY A 140 -7.92 1.29 17.57
N LEU A 141 -8.09 1.44 16.25
CA LEU A 141 -7.89 2.72 15.56
C LEU A 141 -8.82 3.80 16.11
N ILE A 142 -10.12 3.50 16.26
CA ILE A 142 -11.09 4.46 16.77
C ILE A 142 -10.73 4.87 18.21
N LEU A 143 -10.40 3.89 19.05
CA LEU A 143 -9.98 4.16 20.43
C LEU A 143 -8.72 5.03 20.49
N VAL A 144 -7.70 4.72 19.68
CA VAL A 144 -6.47 5.51 19.59
C VAL A 144 -6.76 6.93 19.15
N LEU A 145 -7.61 7.15 18.15
CA LEU A 145 -7.99 8.50 17.71
C LEU A 145 -8.73 9.27 18.81
N LEU A 146 -9.63 8.62 19.57
CA LEU A 146 -10.32 9.23 20.71
C LEU A 146 -9.35 9.59 21.84
N PHE A 147 -8.44 8.68 22.21
CA PHE A 147 -7.43 8.94 23.23
C PHE A 147 -6.46 10.03 22.79
N PHE A 148 -6.06 10.06 21.51
CA PHE A 148 -5.18 11.09 20.97
C PHE A 148 -5.85 12.46 20.98
N TRP A 149 -7.13 12.52 20.64
CA TRP A 149 -7.93 13.74 20.76
C TRP A 149 -7.96 14.28 22.19
N ILE A 150 -8.33 13.43 23.15
CA ILE A 150 -8.38 13.79 24.60
C ILE A 150 -6.99 14.26 25.09
N PHE A 151 -5.94 13.50 24.72
CA PHE A 151 -4.56 13.85 25.07
C PHE A 151 -4.15 15.20 24.50
N SER A 152 -4.38 15.44 23.21
CA SER A 152 -4.08 16.68 22.53
C SER A 152 -4.81 17.88 23.17
N TRP A 153 -6.06 17.68 23.57
CA TRP A 153 -6.85 18.72 24.22
C TRP A 153 -6.33 19.06 25.63
N LYS A 154 -5.94 18.03 26.40
CA LYS A 154 -5.38 18.21 27.75
C LYS A 154 -4.00 18.87 27.75
N GLN A 155 -3.14 18.48 26.84
CA GLN A 155 -1.77 19.01 26.74
C GLN A 155 -1.72 20.50 26.34
N LYS A 156 -2.73 21.00 25.63
CA LYS A 156 -2.78 22.37 25.09
C LYS A 156 -1.55 22.78 24.25
N ASP A 157 -0.75 21.79 23.85
CA ASP A 157 0.42 21.99 23.00
C ASP A 157 -0.01 22.05 21.53
N LYS A 158 0.31 23.19 20.87
CA LYS A 158 -0.07 23.41 19.48
C LYS A 158 0.49 22.35 18.53
N ILE A 159 1.70 21.84 18.82
CA ILE A 159 2.35 20.82 17.96
C ILE A 159 1.56 19.52 18.00
N THR A 160 1.25 19.06 19.22
CA THR A 160 0.43 17.85 19.41
C THR A 160 -0.94 17.97 18.73
N GLY A 161 -1.57 19.17 18.81
CA GLY A 161 -2.82 19.46 18.13
C GLY A 161 -2.72 19.38 16.59
N ILE A 162 -1.65 19.93 16.01
CA ILE A 162 -1.43 19.86 14.56
C ILE A 162 -1.17 18.41 14.12
N ILE A 163 -0.36 17.65 14.87
CA ILE A 163 -0.10 16.25 14.57
C ILE A 163 -1.42 15.45 14.61
N PHE A 164 -2.22 15.62 15.66
CA PHE A 164 -3.53 14.97 15.75
C PHE A 164 -4.43 15.32 14.55
N LEU A 165 -4.52 16.60 14.19
CA LEU A 165 -5.31 17.04 13.03
C LEU A 165 -4.85 16.35 11.73
N CYS A 166 -3.54 16.31 11.49
CA CYS A 166 -2.98 15.64 10.30
C CYS A 166 -3.31 14.15 10.26
N ILE A 167 -3.20 13.47 11.41
CA ILE A 167 -3.53 12.05 11.55
C ILE A 167 -5.04 11.82 11.38
N LEU A 168 -5.88 12.70 11.93
CA LEU A 168 -7.33 12.62 11.77
C LEU A 168 -7.73 12.75 10.30
N VAL A 169 -7.21 13.76 9.59
CA VAL A 169 -7.45 13.96 8.15
C VAL A 169 -7.04 12.72 7.37
N LYS A 170 -5.84 12.20 7.62
CA LYS A 170 -5.39 10.96 7.00
C LYS A 170 -6.35 9.79 7.28
N SER A 171 -6.75 9.60 8.54
CA SER A 171 -7.60 8.48 8.94
C SER A 171 -8.96 8.55 8.24
N ILE A 172 -9.55 9.75 8.12
CA ILE A 172 -10.77 9.97 7.35
C ILE A 172 -10.57 9.56 5.89
N PHE A 173 -9.50 10.02 5.23
CA PHE A 173 -9.20 9.63 3.86
C PHE A 173 -9.07 8.12 3.69
N VAL A 174 -8.32 7.46 4.58
CA VAL A 174 -8.14 6.00 4.50
C VAL A 174 -9.47 5.27 4.69
N ILE A 175 -10.31 5.69 5.64
CA ILE A 175 -11.65 5.08 5.87
C ILE A 175 -12.54 5.26 4.64
N CYS A 176 -12.52 6.43 3.99
CA CYS A 176 -13.35 6.71 2.82
C CYS A 176 -12.91 5.96 1.57
N PHE A 177 -11.60 5.74 1.36
CA PHE A 177 -11.10 5.16 0.11
C PHE A 177 -10.77 3.67 0.20
N SER A 178 -10.08 3.24 1.26
CA SER A 178 -9.73 1.83 1.47
C SER A 178 -9.24 1.62 2.89
N ALA A 179 -10.13 1.24 3.78
CA ALA A 179 -9.86 1.14 5.22
C ALA A 179 -9.13 -0.15 5.62
N GLN A 180 -8.04 -0.48 4.91
CA GLN A 180 -7.21 -1.63 5.25
C GLN A 180 -6.20 -1.26 6.36
N TYR A 181 -6.03 -2.14 7.36
CA TYR A 181 -5.16 -1.91 8.53
C TYR A 181 -3.73 -1.47 8.17
N ARG A 182 -3.16 -1.99 7.08
CA ARG A 182 -1.81 -1.62 6.59
C ARG A 182 -1.68 -0.15 6.17
N PHE A 183 -2.80 0.55 5.97
CA PHE A 183 -2.82 1.96 5.59
C PHE A 183 -2.93 2.90 6.77
N PHE A 184 -3.29 2.41 7.94
CA PHE A 184 -3.41 3.23 9.15
C PHE A 184 -2.61 2.71 10.36
N ILE A 185 -1.85 1.63 10.20
CA ILE A 185 -1.04 1.08 11.30
C ILE A 185 -0.02 2.09 11.87
N ASP A 186 0.46 3.02 11.05
CA ASP A 186 1.37 4.09 11.47
C ASP A 186 0.70 5.08 12.45
N VAL A 187 -0.64 5.19 12.48
CA VAL A 187 -1.37 5.99 13.46
C VAL A 187 -1.07 5.53 14.89
N PHE A 188 -1.02 4.21 15.11
CA PHE A 188 -0.66 3.63 16.41
C PHE A 188 0.76 4.02 16.82
N PHE A 189 1.71 3.94 15.88
CA PHE A 189 3.09 4.33 16.16
C PHE A 189 3.23 5.83 16.46
N VAL A 190 2.55 6.69 15.68
CA VAL A 190 2.56 8.13 15.93
C VAL A 190 1.96 8.48 17.28
N PHE A 191 0.80 7.91 17.61
CA PHE A 191 0.16 8.08 18.91
C PHE A 191 1.10 7.65 20.03
N PHE A 192 1.67 6.45 19.94
CA PHE A 192 2.57 5.92 20.95
C PHE A 192 3.79 6.82 21.16
N VAL A 193 4.45 7.24 20.07
CA VAL A 193 5.62 8.13 20.15
C VAL A 193 5.27 9.48 20.76
N VAL A 194 4.13 10.07 20.38
CA VAL A 194 3.73 11.40 20.89
C VAL A 194 3.34 11.37 22.36
N VAL A 195 2.57 10.37 22.78
CA VAL A 195 2.08 10.24 24.15
C VAL A 195 3.21 9.87 25.11
N PHE A 196 4.07 8.95 24.70
CA PHE A 196 5.13 8.42 25.57
C PHE A 196 6.50 9.06 25.33
N ARG A 197 6.59 10.18 24.57
CA ARG A 197 7.85 10.83 24.21
C ARG A 197 8.76 11.16 25.42
N GLU A 198 8.17 11.50 26.56
CA GLU A 198 8.89 11.87 27.79
C GLU A 198 9.45 10.64 28.52
N PHE A 199 8.86 9.47 28.29
CA PHE A 199 9.34 8.21 28.86
C PHE A 199 10.49 7.59 28.05
N PHE A 200 10.72 8.04 26.81
CA PHE A 200 11.75 7.50 25.94
C PHE A 200 13.14 8.08 26.26
N SER A 201 13.78 7.56 27.30
CA SER A 201 15.22 7.77 27.47
C SER A 201 16.00 6.97 26.42
N LYS A 202 17.24 7.41 26.10
CA LYS A 202 18.12 6.68 25.16
C LYS A 202 18.34 5.23 25.55
N LYS A 203 18.43 4.94 26.86
CA LYS A 203 18.61 3.58 27.39
C LYS A 203 17.37 2.72 27.13
N TRP A 204 16.17 3.25 27.36
CA TRP A 204 14.92 2.56 27.09
C TRP A 204 14.72 2.31 25.59
N CYS A 205 15.00 3.28 24.74
CA CYS A 205 14.91 3.10 23.28
C CYS A 205 15.85 1.98 22.80
N LEU A 206 17.10 1.96 23.28
CA LEU A 206 18.06 0.90 22.93
C LEU A 206 17.60 -0.46 23.47
N GLY A 207 17.09 -0.52 24.71
CA GLY A 207 16.60 -1.77 25.30
C GLY A 207 15.40 -2.35 24.52
N ILE A 208 14.40 -1.53 24.22
CA ILE A 208 13.22 -1.92 23.43
C ILE A 208 13.65 -2.37 22.02
N PHE A 209 14.49 -1.58 21.35
CA PHE A 209 14.97 -1.92 20.01
C PHE A 209 15.72 -3.25 19.99
N SER A 210 16.67 -3.43 20.93
CA SER A 210 17.43 -4.67 21.02
C SER A 210 16.54 -5.87 21.37
N GLY A 211 15.61 -5.70 22.31
CA GLY A 211 14.68 -6.76 22.68
C GLY A 211 13.75 -7.17 21.53
N LEU A 212 13.18 -6.19 20.80
CA LEU A 212 12.37 -6.46 19.61
C LEU A 212 13.19 -7.09 18.48
N SER A 213 14.43 -6.65 18.28
CA SER A 213 15.33 -7.23 17.28
C SER A 213 15.63 -8.70 17.58
N VAL A 214 15.95 -9.02 18.84
CA VAL A 214 16.16 -10.40 19.27
C VAL A 214 14.89 -11.23 19.09
N LEU A 215 13.73 -10.69 19.46
CA LEU A 215 12.44 -11.36 19.28
C LEU A 215 12.16 -11.68 17.81
N VAL A 216 12.34 -10.69 16.92
CA VAL A 216 12.13 -10.88 15.46
C VAL A 216 13.10 -11.92 14.90
N VAL A 217 14.39 -11.83 15.26
CA VAL A 217 15.39 -12.82 14.85
C VAL A 217 15.03 -14.22 15.36
N SER A 218 14.57 -14.34 16.61
CA SER A 218 14.16 -15.63 17.17
C SER A 218 12.94 -16.22 16.45
N ILE A 219 11.95 -15.39 16.14
CA ILE A 219 10.77 -15.78 15.35
C ILE A 219 11.16 -16.27 13.95
N LEU A 220 12.09 -15.55 13.30
CA LEU A 220 12.57 -15.92 11.97
C LEU A 220 13.46 -17.15 11.99
N ALA A 221 14.25 -17.36 13.06
CA ALA A 221 15.12 -18.52 13.20
C ALA A 221 14.34 -19.81 13.57
N PHE A 222 13.26 -19.68 14.35
CA PHE A 222 12.48 -20.80 14.86
C PHE A 222 10.97 -20.64 14.60
N PRO A 223 10.55 -20.51 13.32
CA PRO A 223 9.13 -20.24 12.98
C PRO A 223 8.22 -21.40 13.39
N GLN A 224 8.75 -22.62 13.44
CA GLN A 224 7.99 -23.84 13.76
C GLN A 224 7.38 -23.76 15.18
N ILE A 225 8.13 -23.25 16.15
CA ILE A 225 7.64 -23.12 17.55
C ILE A 225 6.41 -22.22 17.62
N LEU A 226 6.38 -21.16 16.80
CA LEU A 226 5.24 -20.26 16.76
C LEU A 226 4.06 -20.86 15.98
N GLN A 227 4.34 -21.54 14.89
CA GLN A 227 3.31 -22.20 14.07
C GLN A 227 2.60 -23.34 14.82
N GLU A 228 3.32 -24.09 15.67
CA GLU A 228 2.72 -25.12 16.51
C GLU A 228 1.76 -24.53 17.55
N LYS A 229 2.12 -23.39 18.15
CA LYS A 229 1.32 -22.74 19.21
C LYS A 229 0.23 -21.83 18.68
N ILE A 230 0.46 -21.23 17.50
CA ILE A 230 -0.45 -20.30 16.84
C ILE A 230 -0.63 -20.77 15.39
N PRO A 231 -1.57 -21.69 15.12
CA PRO A 231 -1.78 -22.27 13.78
C PRO A 231 -2.12 -21.23 12.71
N SER A 232 -2.70 -20.09 13.11
CA SER A 232 -2.98 -18.95 12.23
C SER A 232 -1.73 -18.12 11.86
N PHE A 233 -0.60 -18.34 12.57
CA PHE A 233 0.65 -17.66 12.26
C PHE A 233 1.27 -18.28 11.02
N ASN A 234 1.20 -17.53 9.92
CA ASN A 234 1.81 -17.94 8.66
C ASN A 234 2.72 -16.81 8.18
N LEU A 235 4.02 -17.09 8.06
CA LEU A 235 5.01 -16.13 7.52
C LEU A 235 4.80 -15.83 6.04
N GLY A 236 3.73 -16.33 5.49
CA GLY A 236 3.38 -16.23 4.09
C GLY A 236 3.79 -17.50 3.31
N PHE A 237 3.18 -17.64 2.16
CA PHE A 237 3.34 -18.82 1.32
C PHE A 237 4.80 -19.09 0.92
N VAL A 238 5.56 -18.01 0.67
CA VAL A 238 6.98 -18.05 0.27
C VAL A 238 7.89 -18.51 1.42
N MET A 239 7.48 -18.29 2.66
CA MET A 239 8.28 -18.62 3.85
C MET A 239 7.86 -19.94 4.51
N LYS A 240 6.99 -20.71 3.88
CA LYS A 240 6.53 -22.00 4.41
C LYS A 240 7.68 -22.99 4.68
N ASN A 241 8.77 -22.89 3.92
CA ASN A 241 9.98 -23.69 4.04
C ASN A 241 11.17 -22.80 4.44
N PHE A 242 11.00 -22.00 5.52
CA PHE A 242 12.06 -21.13 6.00
C PHE A 242 13.32 -21.95 6.34
N GLU A 243 14.43 -21.61 5.72
CA GLU A 243 15.74 -22.10 6.08
C GLU A 243 16.53 -20.98 6.78
N PRO A 244 17.28 -21.27 7.87
CA PRO A 244 18.09 -20.25 8.56
C PRO A 244 19.08 -19.51 7.64
N LYS A 245 19.49 -20.15 6.54
CA LYS A 245 20.34 -19.54 5.50
C LYS A 245 19.71 -18.30 4.85
N GLN A 246 18.37 -18.17 4.85
CA GLN A 246 17.65 -17.02 4.27
C GLN A 246 17.93 -15.70 5.01
N ILE A 247 18.45 -15.74 6.23
CA ILE A 247 18.86 -14.56 6.98
C ILE A 247 19.99 -13.79 6.26
N TYR A 248 20.86 -14.52 5.54
CA TYR A 248 22.02 -13.93 4.89
C TYR A 248 22.15 -14.25 3.41
N LYS A 249 21.33 -15.16 2.88
CA LYS A 249 21.36 -15.54 1.47
C LYS A 249 19.92 -15.77 0.98
N PRO A 250 19.49 -15.09 -0.11
CA PRO A 250 18.18 -15.35 -0.70
C PRO A 250 18.04 -16.82 -1.08
N LEU A 251 16.89 -17.41 -0.81
CA LEU A 251 16.57 -18.73 -1.34
C LEU A 251 16.32 -18.60 -2.83
N TYR A 252 17.07 -19.35 -3.62
CA TYR A 252 16.75 -19.51 -5.03
C TYR A 252 15.60 -20.53 -5.14
N TYR A 253 14.40 -20.02 -5.37
CA TYR A 253 13.34 -20.87 -5.87
C TYR A 253 13.64 -21.12 -7.35
N SER A 254 14.25 -22.24 -7.69
CA SER A 254 14.37 -22.65 -9.09
C SER A 254 13.02 -23.12 -9.60
N LEU A 255 12.07 -22.19 -9.66
CA LEU A 255 10.71 -22.45 -10.12
C LEU A 255 10.65 -22.27 -11.65
N ASN A 256 11.45 -23.02 -12.38
CA ASN A 256 11.27 -23.17 -13.83
C ASN A 256 9.98 -23.96 -14.19
N LYS A 257 9.02 -24.00 -13.27
CA LYS A 257 7.73 -24.64 -13.47
C LYS A 257 6.69 -23.62 -13.89
N HIS A 258 6.76 -23.23 -15.13
CA HIS A 258 5.76 -22.39 -15.78
C HIS A 258 5.37 -22.99 -17.12
N ASP A 259 4.17 -22.69 -17.56
CA ASP A 259 3.73 -22.92 -18.93
C ASP A 259 3.77 -21.62 -19.69
N THR A 260 4.25 -21.65 -20.92
CA THR A 260 4.25 -20.49 -21.81
C THR A 260 3.04 -20.57 -22.74
N PHE A 261 2.32 -19.46 -22.83
CA PHE A 261 1.18 -19.28 -23.70
C PHE A 261 1.31 -18.02 -24.53
N THR A 262 0.57 -17.94 -25.64
CA THR A 262 0.55 -16.78 -26.52
C THR A 262 -0.87 -16.32 -26.75
N VAL A 263 -1.15 -15.02 -26.60
CA VAL A 263 -2.43 -14.41 -26.97
C VAL A 263 -2.15 -13.13 -27.77
N GLY A 264 -2.57 -13.09 -29.02
CA GLY A 264 -2.22 -12.03 -29.93
C GLY A 264 -0.73 -12.00 -30.24
N ASN A 265 -0.04 -10.89 -29.92
CA ASN A 265 1.41 -10.74 -30.10
C ASN A 265 2.21 -10.89 -28.80
N LEU A 266 1.57 -11.29 -27.68
CA LEU A 266 2.22 -11.40 -26.39
C LEU A 266 2.38 -12.88 -26.00
N ASP A 267 3.63 -13.28 -25.80
CA ASP A 267 4.00 -14.52 -25.15
C ASP A 267 4.14 -14.22 -23.65
N PHE A 268 3.55 -15.07 -22.81
CA PHE A 268 3.56 -14.91 -21.36
C PHE A 268 3.65 -16.25 -20.63
N ASN A 269 4.16 -16.21 -19.41
CA ASN A 269 4.38 -17.37 -18.58
C ASN A 269 3.34 -17.41 -17.44
N VAL A 270 2.84 -18.60 -17.14
CA VAL A 270 1.91 -18.85 -16.04
C VAL A 270 2.55 -19.86 -15.09
N PRO A 271 2.73 -19.51 -13.80
CA PRO A 271 3.28 -20.44 -12.81
C PRO A 271 2.36 -21.65 -12.61
N ARG A 272 2.92 -22.86 -12.50
CA ARG A 272 2.16 -24.10 -12.25
C ARG A 272 1.82 -24.33 -10.79
N ASP A 273 2.80 -24.18 -9.92
CA ASP A 273 2.71 -24.61 -8.50
C ASP A 273 2.38 -23.47 -7.54
N TYR A 274 2.29 -22.22 -8.04
CA TYR A 274 2.09 -21.03 -7.23
C TYR A 274 1.06 -20.10 -7.81
N VAL A 275 0.31 -19.46 -6.92
CA VAL A 275 -0.69 -18.46 -7.32
C VAL A 275 -0.04 -17.17 -7.84
N PHE A 276 1.24 -16.93 -7.48
CA PHE A 276 1.98 -15.72 -7.82
C PHE A 276 3.24 -16.05 -8.62
N GLY A 277 3.65 -15.14 -9.49
CA GLY A 277 4.77 -15.32 -10.41
C GLY A 277 6.12 -14.82 -9.89
N PHE A 278 6.53 -15.16 -8.66
CA PHE A 278 7.68 -14.61 -7.95
C PHE A 278 8.96 -14.45 -8.78
N ASP A 279 9.57 -15.57 -9.19
CA ASP A 279 10.84 -15.63 -9.93
C ASP A 279 10.66 -16.20 -11.35
N THR A 280 9.43 -16.29 -11.81
CA THR A 280 9.10 -16.70 -13.17
C THR A 280 9.54 -15.65 -14.17
N VAL A 281 10.08 -16.08 -15.30
CA VAL A 281 10.55 -15.19 -16.37
C VAL A 281 9.41 -14.31 -16.89
N LEU A 282 9.68 -13.02 -17.03
CA LEU A 282 8.70 -12.04 -17.50
C LEU A 282 8.42 -12.20 -19.01
N PRO A 283 7.22 -11.86 -19.47
CA PRO A 283 6.05 -11.43 -18.71
C PRO A 283 5.32 -12.59 -18.03
N VAL A 284 4.84 -12.37 -16.82
CA VAL A 284 4.11 -13.36 -16.03
C VAL A 284 2.69 -12.91 -15.81
N LEU A 285 1.75 -13.80 -16.05
CA LEU A 285 0.33 -13.59 -15.73
C LEU A 285 -0.16 -14.72 -14.83
N THR A 286 -0.95 -14.38 -13.83
CA THR A 286 -1.60 -15.36 -12.94
C THR A 286 -2.94 -15.77 -13.50
N LEU A 287 -3.45 -16.93 -13.07
CA LEU A 287 -4.77 -17.41 -13.48
C LEU A 287 -5.87 -16.37 -13.20
N SER A 288 -5.84 -15.73 -12.04
CA SER A 288 -6.82 -14.68 -11.68
C SER A 288 -6.78 -13.47 -12.62
N GLN A 289 -5.58 -13.06 -13.06
CA GLN A 289 -5.44 -11.99 -14.05
C GLN A 289 -5.99 -12.40 -15.43
N LEU A 290 -5.74 -13.64 -15.85
CA LEU A 290 -6.28 -14.15 -17.12
C LEU A 290 -7.81 -14.21 -17.10
N GLU A 291 -8.41 -14.62 -15.98
CA GLU A 291 -9.87 -14.64 -15.80
C GLU A 291 -10.45 -13.23 -15.83
N GLU A 292 -9.78 -12.28 -15.18
CA GLU A 292 -10.17 -10.87 -15.21
C GLU A 292 -10.13 -10.31 -16.64
N PHE A 293 -9.03 -10.52 -17.36
CA PHE A 293 -8.90 -10.06 -18.76
C PHE A 293 -9.93 -10.71 -19.68
N TYR A 294 -10.21 -11.99 -19.46
CA TYR A 294 -11.27 -12.70 -20.20
C TYR A 294 -12.65 -12.09 -19.92
N LYS A 295 -12.97 -11.81 -18.66
CA LYS A 295 -14.24 -11.18 -18.22
C LYS A 295 -14.40 -9.80 -18.88
N LEU A 296 -13.36 -8.98 -18.83
CA LEU A 296 -13.32 -7.64 -19.40
C LEU A 296 -13.20 -7.63 -20.93
N GLY A 297 -12.87 -8.75 -21.56
CA GLY A 297 -12.68 -8.85 -23.01
C GLY A 297 -11.50 -8.05 -23.56
N ILE A 298 -10.45 -7.86 -22.74
CA ILE A 298 -9.22 -7.14 -23.11
C ILE A 298 -8.00 -8.00 -22.82
N PHE A 299 -6.88 -7.66 -23.48
CA PHE A 299 -5.60 -8.32 -23.20
C PHE A 299 -4.44 -7.36 -23.51
N PRO A 300 -3.35 -7.36 -22.73
CA PRO A 300 -2.17 -6.56 -23.04
C PRO A 300 -1.49 -7.09 -24.29
N GLN A 301 -1.06 -6.19 -25.17
CA GLN A 301 -0.32 -6.49 -26.38
C GLN A 301 0.96 -5.66 -26.41
N LYS A 302 2.05 -6.20 -26.98
CA LYS A 302 3.28 -5.45 -27.19
C LYS A 302 3.05 -4.32 -28.20
N ILE A 303 3.58 -3.13 -27.92
CA ILE A 303 3.56 -2.00 -28.86
C ILE A 303 4.51 -2.28 -30.02
N GLY A 304 5.65 -2.88 -29.73
CA GLY A 304 6.68 -3.23 -30.72
C GLY A 304 7.12 -4.68 -30.65
N LYS A 305 8.34 -4.96 -31.10
CA LYS A 305 8.89 -6.33 -31.16
C LYS A 305 9.41 -6.82 -29.80
N THR A 306 9.89 -5.92 -28.94
CA THR A 306 10.49 -6.22 -27.65
C THR A 306 9.60 -5.76 -26.50
N LEU A 307 9.80 -6.33 -25.31
CA LEU A 307 9.07 -5.97 -24.09
C LEU A 307 9.38 -4.53 -23.63
N ASP A 308 10.59 -4.05 -23.89
CA ASP A 308 11.06 -2.72 -23.46
C ASP A 308 10.28 -1.57 -24.15
N GLN A 309 9.64 -1.84 -25.29
CA GLN A 309 8.81 -0.88 -26.01
C GLN A 309 7.42 -0.68 -25.36
N GLY A 310 7.11 -1.46 -24.31
CA GLY A 310 5.89 -1.33 -23.52
C GLY A 310 4.69 -2.09 -24.11
N PHE A 311 3.54 -1.86 -23.46
CA PHE A 311 2.31 -2.57 -23.72
C PHE A 311 1.16 -1.60 -23.96
N VAL A 312 0.19 -2.03 -24.74
CA VAL A 312 -1.09 -1.36 -24.96
C VAL A 312 -2.24 -2.34 -24.69
N TRP A 313 -3.31 -1.86 -24.13
CA TRP A 313 -4.54 -2.65 -23.93
C TRP A 313 -5.32 -2.73 -25.22
N LYS A 314 -5.65 -3.94 -25.65
CA LYS A 314 -6.41 -4.20 -26.88
C LYS A 314 -7.66 -5.03 -26.55
N LYS A 315 -8.79 -4.68 -27.16
CA LYS A 315 -9.99 -5.52 -27.10
C LYS A 315 -9.73 -6.83 -27.84
N LEU A 316 -10.10 -7.94 -27.20
CA LEU A 316 -9.99 -9.28 -27.78
C LEU A 316 -11.07 -9.43 -28.87
N ASN A 317 -10.68 -9.98 -30.03
CA ASN A 317 -11.63 -10.46 -31.01
C ASN A 317 -12.23 -11.81 -30.56
N PHE A 318 -13.24 -12.31 -31.26
CA PHE A 318 -13.93 -13.54 -30.92
C PHE A 318 -12.99 -14.77 -30.85
N GLN A 319 -12.05 -14.87 -31.78
CA GLN A 319 -11.10 -15.98 -31.81
C GLN A 319 -10.08 -15.91 -30.64
N GLU A 320 -9.51 -14.72 -30.40
CA GLU A 320 -8.61 -14.48 -29.28
C GLU A 320 -9.28 -14.74 -27.93
N LYS A 321 -10.54 -14.32 -27.76
CA LYS A 321 -11.31 -14.58 -26.54
C LYS A 321 -11.59 -16.08 -26.35
N LYS A 322 -11.93 -16.80 -27.42
CA LYS A 322 -12.08 -18.26 -27.38
C LYS A 322 -10.77 -18.97 -27.03
N HIS A 323 -9.66 -18.50 -27.61
CA HIS A 323 -8.32 -19.03 -27.33
C HIS A 323 -7.91 -18.78 -25.87
N LEU A 324 -8.09 -17.57 -25.35
CA LEU A 324 -7.83 -17.25 -23.95
C LEU A 324 -8.66 -18.14 -22.99
N LYS A 325 -9.93 -18.41 -23.33
CA LYS A 325 -10.77 -19.33 -22.55
C LYS A 325 -10.18 -20.73 -22.51
N SER A 326 -9.70 -21.24 -23.64
CA SER A 326 -9.07 -22.57 -23.70
C SER A 326 -7.78 -22.65 -22.87
N ILE A 327 -7.00 -21.56 -22.82
CA ILE A 327 -5.81 -21.48 -21.96
C ILE A 327 -6.21 -21.54 -20.48
N ILE A 328 -7.20 -20.76 -20.06
CA ILE A 328 -7.72 -20.76 -18.69
C ILE A 328 -8.22 -22.15 -18.27
N GLU A 329 -8.96 -22.82 -19.14
CA GLU A 329 -9.45 -24.19 -18.89
C GLU A 329 -8.30 -25.23 -18.79
N LYS A 330 -7.23 -25.02 -19.56
CA LYS A 330 -6.03 -25.87 -19.49
C LYS A 330 -5.26 -25.70 -18.19
N ILE A 331 -5.16 -24.46 -17.69
CA ILE A 331 -4.44 -24.15 -16.44
C ILE A 331 -5.21 -24.69 -15.22
N LYS A 332 -6.54 -24.73 -15.28
CA LYS A 332 -7.41 -25.24 -14.19
C LYS A 332 -7.38 -26.76 -14.03
N LYS A 333 -6.93 -27.49 -15.03
CA LYS A 333 -6.77 -28.96 -15.00
C LYS A 333 -5.45 -29.36 -14.37
#